data_5aad3a5223dfd5d42e8c6f35fcfe4712
#
_entry.id   5aad3a5223dfd5d42e8c6f35fcfe4712
#
_cell.length_a   1.000
_cell.length_b   1.000
_cell.length_c   1.000
_cell.angle_alpha   90.00
_cell.angle_beta   90.00
_cell.angle_gamma   90.00
#
_symmetry.space_group_name_H-M   'P 1'
#
loop_
_entity.id
_entity.type
_entity.pdbx_description
1 polymer ?
#
loop_
_entity_poly.entity_id
_entity_poly.type
_entity_poly.pdbx_seq_one_letter_code
_entity_poly.pdbx_strand_id
1 'polypeptide(L)'
;MGIKDIIKKKYNDIKDVISENIAETPVIKATMMGPRAVGKTSIMASIFSDTRDSVAGTRLYFRPSQESSSELINKRLALMNIFDKRIKPTDTPQTGAIAASNTVATFGFEMGFVGRKKTVDIEIKDFPGEYLVSKPNEVSEFIDESHVVMIAIDTPYLMEEDGKYNEEKNNVQLVSSFLASHSESVKDKLILFVPLKCERYFHDNRMEQLRQKIESAYSQLIGFCKKSNIACAVAPIQTLGGVEFDGFENNIQNYGGTSKVSKYRFYGDHPEYKPLFCVQPLYFLLTYVANYYEWIENQPKSLWENIRSSFVSLLKDNDEFFFEIKEMSANILLGRMGYAVIVNNTIFNIKNRI
;
A
#
# COMPACT_ATOMS: atom_id res chain seq x y z
N MET A 1 27.04 6.23 43.19
CA MET A 1 26.68 5.72 41.90
C MET A 1 26.54 6.94 40.98
N GLY A 2 27.44 7.11 40.01
CA GLY A 2 27.47 8.30 39.16
C GLY A 2 26.38 8.26 38.09
N ILE A 3 26.00 9.45 37.62
CA ILE A 3 24.99 9.59 36.55
C ILE A 3 25.32 8.68 35.33
N LYS A 4 26.62 8.52 35.00
CA LYS A 4 27.09 7.62 33.93
C LYS A 4 26.77 6.13 34.22
N ASP A 5 26.81 5.71 35.48
CA ASP A 5 26.52 4.31 35.86
C ASP A 5 25.01 4.02 35.79
N ILE A 6 24.18 5.00 36.11
CA ILE A 6 22.72 4.91 35.99
C ILE A 6 22.30 4.85 34.53
N ILE A 7 22.92 5.68 33.67
CA ILE A 7 22.67 5.68 32.23
C ILE A 7 23.11 4.36 31.59
N LYS A 8 24.29 3.84 31.98
CA LYS A 8 24.80 2.57 31.48
C LYS A 8 23.96 1.38 31.94
N LYS A 9 23.46 1.41 33.18
CA LYS A 9 22.52 0.40 33.71
C LYS A 9 21.20 0.43 32.95
N LYS A 10 20.58 1.62 32.79
CA LYS A 10 19.35 1.79 32.04
C LYS A 10 19.47 1.41 30.55
N TYR A 11 20.64 1.69 29.95
CA TYR A 11 20.96 1.24 28.59
C TYR A 11 21.05 -0.28 28.49
N ASN A 12 21.70 -0.94 29.45
CA ASN A 12 21.76 -2.40 29.49
C ASN A 12 20.40 -3.01 29.79
N ASP A 13 19.61 -2.43 30.69
CA ASP A 13 18.25 -2.87 31.00
C ASP A 13 17.32 -2.74 29.76
N ILE A 14 17.43 -1.65 29.00
CA ILE A 14 16.71 -1.47 27.73
C ILE A 14 17.23 -2.44 26.67
N LYS A 15 18.55 -2.65 26.61
CA LYS A 15 19.16 -3.63 25.70
C LYS A 15 18.73 -5.06 26.05
N ASP A 16 18.61 -5.38 27.33
CA ASP A 16 18.18 -6.69 27.82
C ASP A 16 16.67 -6.90 27.58
N VAL A 17 15.83 -5.89 27.82
CA VAL A 17 14.39 -5.92 27.45
C VAL A 17 14.20 -6.00 25.93
N ILE A 18 14.98 -5.28 25.17
CA ILE A 18 15.05 -5.45 23.71
C ILE A 18 15.53 -6.87 23.39
N SER A 19 16.57 -7.40 24.04
CA SER A 19 17.12 -8.74 23.76
C SER A 19 16.19 -9.89 24.19
N GLU A 20 15.41 -9.77 25.23
CA GLU A 20 14.40 -10.76 25.66
C GLU A 20 13.18 -10.80 24.71
N ASN A 21 12.79 -9.65 24.13
CA ASN A 21 11.75 -9.59 23.08
C ASN A 21 12.28 -9.96 21.67
N ILE A 22 13.57 -10.27 21.53
CA ILE A 22 14.28 -10.41 20.25
C ILE A 22 14.26 -11.84 19.65
N ALA A 23 13.48 -12.78 20.18
CA ALA A 23 13.28 -14.08 19.52
C ALA A 23 12.39 -13.97 18.25
N GLU A 24 11.63 -12.87 18.08
CA GLU A 24 10.71 -12.70 16.97
C GLU A 24 11.35 -11.96 15.77
N THR A 25 11.03 -12.44 14.57
CA THR A 25 11.40 -11.78 13.32
C THR A 25 10.73 -10.39 13.26
N PRO A 26 11.45 -9.32 12.88
CA PRO A 26 10.85 -8.00 12.70
C PRO A 26 9.69 -8.02 11.70
N VAL A 27 8.63 -7.25 11.97
CA VAL A 27 7.44 -7.19 11.12
C VAL A 27 7.26 -5.78 10.56
N ILE A 28 7.28 -5.67 9.23
CA ILE A 28 6.93 -4.44 8.51
C ILE A 28 5.43 -4.47 8.23
N LYS A 29 4.69 -3.51 8.76
CA LYS A 29 3.23 -3.48 8.67
C LYS A 29 2.72 -2.35 7.79
N ALA A 30 1.70 -2.64 6.98
CA ALA A 30 0.92 -1.65 6.26
C ALA A 30 -0.58 -1.92 6.45
N THR A 31 -1.37 -0.86 6.41
CA THR A 31 -2.83 -0.94 6.43
C THR A 31 -3.38 -0.38 5.12
N MET A 32 -4.29 -1.11 4.47
CA MET A 32 -4.95 -0.68 3.25
C MET A 32 -6.40 -0.32 3.53
N MET A 33 -6.72 0.95 3.36
CA MET A 33 -8.06 1.50 3.47
C MET A 33 -8.61 1.87 2.09
N GLY A 34 -9.93 1.95 1.99
CA GLY A 34 -10.61 2.30 0.75
C GLY A 34 -11.97 1.62 0.66
N PRO A 35 -12.80 2.01 -0.33
CA PRO A 35 -14.17 1.53 -0.45
C PRO A 35 -14.24 0.02 -0.71
N ARG A 36 -15.45 -0.52 -0.51
CA ARG A 36 -15.73 -1.91 -0.84
C ARG A 36 -15.62 -2.12 -2.35
N ALA A 37 -15.14 -3.28 -2.77
CA ALA A 37 -15.01 -3.72 -4.17
C ALA A 37 -14.08 -2.83 -5.05
N VAL A 38 -13.28 -1.95 -4.46
CA VAL A 38 -12.27 -1.18 -5.22
C VAL A 38 -11.18 -2.08 -5.82
N GLY A 39 -10.92 -3.24 -5.23
CA GLY A 39 -9.89 -4.19 -5.67
C GLY A 39 -8.74 -4.38 -4.69
N LYS A 40 -8.89 -3.97 -3.41
CA LYS A 40 -7.85 -4.14 -2.39
C LYS A 40 -7.31 -5.55 -2.30
N THR A 41 -8.21 -6.53 -2.26
CA THR A 41 -7.82 -7.94 -2.19
C THR A 41 -7.18 -8.44 -3.50
N SER A 42 -7.60 -7.89 -4.65
CA SER A 42 -7.00 -8.24 -5.95
C SER A 42 -5.55 -7.76 -6.05
N ILE A 43 -5.24 -6.57 -5.50
CA ILE A 43 -3.87 -6.05 -5.51
C ILE A 43 -2.92 -6.96 -4.72
N MET A 44 -3.36 -7.60 -3.63
CA MET A 44 -2.49 -8.50 -2.85
C MET A 44 -2.00 -9.68 -3.70
N ALA A 45 -2.89 -10.29 -4.49
CA ALA A 45 -2.52 -11.35 -5.42
C ALA A 45 -1.62 -10.83 -6.56
N SER A 46 -1.85 -9.60 -7.02
CA SER A 46 -1.05 -8.97 -8.07
C SER A 46 0.33 -8.53 -7.59
N ILE A 47 0.45 -8.02 -6.37
CA ILE A 47 1.74 -7.73 -5.73
C ILE A 47 2.59 -9.00 -5.68
N PHE A 48 2.01 -10.12 -5.24
CA PHE A 48 2.73 -11.39 -5.19
C PHE A 48 3.24 -11.83 -6.57
N SER A 49 2.43 -11.66 -7.61
CA SER A 49 2.82 -12.04 -8.98
C SER A 49 3.94 -11.15 -9.54
N ASP A 50 3.82 -9.83 -9.37
CA ASP A 50 4.75 -8.83 -9.91
C ASP A 50 6.08 -8.80 -9.13
N THR A 51 6.02 -8.97 -7.79
CA THR A 51 7.22 -8.91 -6.94
C THR A 51 8.15 -10.09 -7.16
N ARG A 52 7.63 -11.26 -7.51
CA ARG A 52 8.47 -12.44 -7.81
C ARG A 52 9.47 -12.15 -8.93
N ASP A 53 9.04 -11.44 -9.96
CA ASP A 53 9.89 -11.07 -11.09
C ASP A 53 10.79 -9.86 -10.75
N SER A 54 10.32 -8.97 -9.89
CA SER A 54 11.01 -7.72 -9.53
C SER A 54 12.19 -7.89 -8.60
N VAL A 55 12.20 -8.93 -7.74
CA VAL A 55 13.37 -9.28 -6.92
C VAL A 55 14.33 -10.22 -7.64
N ALA A 56 13.96 -10.71 -8.84
CA ALA A 56 14.85 -11.50 -9.67
C ALA A 56 16.10 -10.68 -10.04
N GLY A 57 17.27 -11.26 -9.80
CA GLY A 57 18.56 -10.57 -10.03
C GLY A 57 19.09 -9.79 -8.82
N THR A 58 18.34 -9.69 -7.71
CA THR A 58 18.84 -9.21 -6.42
C THR A 58 19.32 -10.37 -5.53
N ARG A 59 19.95 -10.06 -4.40
CA ARG A 59 20.29 -11.06 -3.38
C ARG A 59 19.10 -11.42 -2.47
N LEU A 60 17.94 -10.78 -2.66
CA LEU A 60 16.77 -10.94 -1.81
C LEU A 60 15.77 -11.92 -2.42
N TYR A 61 14.97 -12.55 -1.57
CA TYR A 61 13.75 -13.25 -1.96
C TYR A 61 12.54 -12.58 -1.32
N PHE A 62 11.41 -12.72 -1.99
CA PHE A 62 10.09 -12.32 -1.51
C PHE A 62 9.11 -13.46 -1.78
N ARG A 63 8.36 -13.86 -0.77
CA ARG A 63 7.35 -14.92 -0.92
C ARG A 63 6.20 -14.71 0.05
N PRO A 64 4.99 -15.26 -0.22
CA PRO A 64 3.92 -15.28 0.77
C PRO A 64 4.35 -16.07 2.01
N SER A 65 3.86 -15.66 3.18
CA SER A 65 3.95 -16.51 4.37
C SER A 65 3.17 -17.82 4.16
N GLN A 66 3.49 -18.83 4.94
CA GLN A 66 2.81 -20.14 4.84
C GLN A 66 1.29 -19.99 4.99
N GLU A 67 0.83 -19.13 5.88
CA GLU A 67 -0.58 -18.87 6.16
C GLU A 67 -1.31 -18.19 5.00
N SER A 68 -0.65 -17.25 4.32
CA SER A 68 -1.25 -16.48 3.21
C SER A 68 -1.09 -17.15 1.84
N SER A 69 -0.21 -18.14 1.71
CA SER A 69 0.16 -18.73 0.42
C SER A 69 -1.03 -19.30 -0.35
N SER A 70 -1.85 -20.14 0.28
CA SER A 70 -2.97 -20.79 -0.40
C SER A 70 -4.05 -19.79 -0.81
N GLU A 71 -4.33 -18.80 0.02
CA GLU A 71 -5.30 -17.76 -0.27
C GLU A 71 -4.86 -16.87 -1.44
N LEU A 72 -3.62 -16.40 -1.44
CA LEU A 72 -3.06 -15.55 -2.50
C LEU A 72 -2.97 -16.30 -3.84
N ILE A 73 -2.58 -17.58 -3.82
CA ILE A 73 -2.56 -18.42 -5.02
C ILE A 73 -3.96 -18.59 -5.58
N ASN A 74 -4.95 -18.90 -4.74
CA ASN A 74 -6.33 -19.06 -5.19
C ASN A 74 -6.92 -17.77 -5.75
N LYS A 75 -6.64 -16.63 -5.13
CA LYS A 75 -7.06 -15.32 -5.64
C LYS A 75 -6.40 -15.01 -6.98
N ARG A 76 -5.11 -15.28 -7.12
CA ARG A 76 -4.40 -15.12 -8.40
C ARG A 76 -5.01 -16.00 -9.49
N LEU A 77 -5.28 -17.26 -9.21
CA LEU A 77 -5.93 -18.17 -10.16
C LEU A 77 -7.32 -17.67 -10.56
N ALA A 78 -8.11 -17.15 -9.62
CA ALA A 78 -9.42 -16.55 -9.92
C ALA A 78 -9.30 -15.34 -10.88
N LEU A 79 -8.25 -14.50 -10.73
CA LEU A 79 -7.99 -13.39 -11.66
C LEU A 79 -7.52 -13.89 -13.03
N MET A 80 -6.67 -14.91 -13.08
CA MET A 80 -6.21 -15.51 -14.34
C MET A 80 -7.37 -16.16 -15.11
N ASN A 81 -8.30 -16.83 -14.41
CA ASN A 81 -9.46 -17.49 -15.02
C ASN A 81 -10.40 -16.51 -15.77
N ILE A 82 -10.30 -15.20 -15.53
CA ILE A 82 -11.01 -14.19 -16.33
C ILE A 82 -10.55 -14.26 -17.80
N PHE A 83 -9.30 -14.67 -18.03
CA PHE A 83 -8.64 -14.69 -19.33
C PHE A 83 -8.53 -16.11 -19.95
N ASP A 84 -8.86 -17.17 -19.21
CA ASP A 84 -8.64 -18.58 -19.65
C ASP A 84 -9.65 -19.08 -20.70
N LYS A 85 -10.75 -18.40 -20.89
CA LYS A 85 -11.73 -18.74 -21.94
C LYS A 85 -11.27 -18.12 -23.25
N ARG A 86 -11.55 -18.78 -24.39
CA ARG A 86 -11.33 -18.22 -25.72
C ARG A 86 -12.12 -16.89 -25.84
N ILE A 87 -11.45 -15.82 -25.47
CA ILE A 87 -12.02 -14.49 -25.34
C ILE A 87 -12.02 -13.88 -26.72
N LYS A 88 -13.21 -13.41 -27.14
CA LYS A 88 -13.32 -12.51 -28.29
C LYS A 88 -13.18 -11.08 -27.79
N PRO A 89 -12.60 -10.16 -28.59
CA PRO A 89 -12.48 -8.74 -28.21
C PRO A 89 -13.83 -8.07 -27.82
N THR A 90 -14.94 -8.67 -28.23
CA THR A 90 -16.31 -8.22 -27.92
C THR A 90 -16.85 -8.76 -26.59
N ASP A 91 -16.17 -9.73 -25.98
CA ASP A 91 -16.64 -10.31 -24.73
C ASP A 91 -16.44 -9.31 -23.56
N THR A 92 -17.37 -9.32 -22.62
CA THR A 92 -17.27 -8.51 -21.41
C THR A 92 -16.58 -9.34 -20.31
N PRO A 93 -15.50 -8.83 -19.70
CA PRO A 93 -14.85 -9.54 -18.61
C PRO A 93 -15.80 -9.72 -17.42
N GLN A 94 -15.77 -10.90 -16.81
CA GLN A 94 -16.50 -11.14 -15.56
C GLN A 94 -15.94 -10.24 -14.46
N THR A 95 -16.73 -9.26 -14.02
CA THR A 95 -16.41 -8.45 -12.85
C THR A 95 -16.78 -9.22 -11.58
N GLY A 96 -16.04 -8.98 -10.49
CA GLY A 96 -16.30 -9.64 -9.20
C GLY A 96 -15.75 -11.06 -9.07
N ALA A 97 -14.75 -11.44 -9.88
CA ALA A 97 -14.05 -12.74 -9.75
C ALA A 97 -13.50 -12.98 -8.33
N ILE A 98 -13.19 -11.92 -7.60
CA ILE A 98 -12.89 -11.97 -6.17
C ILE A 98 -14.01 -11.24 -5.43
N ALA A 99 -14.72 -11.97 -4.58
CA ALA A 99 -15.76 -11.37 -3.73
C ALA A 99 -15.15 -10.32 -2.78
N ALA A 100 -15.87 -9.22 -2.56
CA ALA A 100 -15.46 -8.23 -1.58
C ALA A 100 -15.45 -8.84 -0.18
N SER A 101 -14.39 -8.64 0.58
CA SER A 101 -14.29 -9.10 1.96
C SER A 101 -15.26 -8.34 2.86
N ASN A 102 -15.96 -9.06 3.73
CA ASN A 102 -16.78 -8.50 4.82
C ASN A 102 -16.03 -8.53 6.16
N THR A 103 -14.84 -9.08 6.20
CA THR A 103 -14.00 -9.23 7.39
C THR A 103 -12.62 -8.66 7.14
N VAL A 104 -11.90 -8.38 8.23
CA VAL A 104 -10.48 -8.02 8.15
C VAL A 104 -9.69 -9.22 7.64
N ALA A 105 -8.80 -8.99 6.69
CA ALA A 105 -7.83 -9.96 6.21
C ALA A 105 -6.42 -9.42 6.39
N THR A 106 -5.49 -10.28 6.81
CA THR A 106 -4.07 -9.95 6.89
C THR A 106 -3.31 -10.81 5.90
N PHE A 107 -2.60 -10.17 4.98
CA PHE A 107 -1.77 -10.85 3.99
C PHE A 107 -0.32 -10.76 4.44
N GLY A 108 0.26 -11.90 4.76
CA GLY A 108 1.64 -12.04 5.21
C GLY A 108 2.57 -12.41 4.06
N PHE A 109 3.76 -11.81 4.09
CA PHE A 109 4.87 -12.13 3.20
C PHE A 109 6.14 -12.23 4.02
N GLU A 110 7.10 -12.98 3.51
CA GLU A 110 8.44 -13.12 4.07
C GLU A 110 9.49 -12.56 3.11
N MET A 111 10.47 -11.86 3.65
CA MET A 111 11.59 -11.33 2.87
C MET A 111 12.92 -11.57 3.57
N GLY A 112 13.97 -11.81 2.80
CA GLY A 112 15.32 -12.05 3.32
C GLY A 112 16.30 -12.37 2.20
N PHE A 113 17.52 -12.72 2.57
CA PHE A 113 18.55 -13.09 1.61
C PHE A 113 18.38 -14.53 1.11
N VAL A 114 18.58 -14.74 -0.18
CA VAL A 114 18.55 -16.08 -0.78
C VAL A 114 19.53 -17.00 -0.06
N GLY A 115 19.06 -18.16 0.36
CA GLY A 115 19.86 -19.15 1.10
C GLY A 115 20.05 -18.85 2.59
N ARG A 116 19.46 -17.79 3.14
CA ARG A 116 19.46 -17.49 4.58
C ARG A 116 18.05 -17.60 5.18
N LYS A 117 17.94 -17.54 6.50
CA LYS A 117 16.63 -17.40 7.19
C LYS A 117 15.97 -16.07 6.80
N LYS A 118 14.65 -16.01 6.95
CA LYS A 118 13.93 -14.74 6.75
C LYS A 118 14.49 -13.64 7.64
N THR A 119 14.58 -12.45 7.09
CA THR A 119 15.06 -11.27 7.81
C THR A 119 13.89 -10.49 8.39
N VAL A 120 12.82 -10.33 7.62
CA VAL A 120 11.61 -9.60 8.04
C VAL A 120 10.35 -10.32 7.57
N ASP A 121 9.28 -10.17 8.32
CA ASP A 121 7.91 -10.41 7.87
C ASP A 121 7.29 -9.10 7.40
N ILE A 122 6.40 -9.18 6.40
CA ILE A 122 5.63 -8.04 5.91
C ILE A 122 4.17 -8.40 6.03
N GLU A 123 3.40 -7.58 6.71
CA GLU A 123 1.96 -7.76 6.90
C GLU A 123 1.21 -6.59 6.28
N ILE A 124 0.27 -6.89 5.39
CA ILE A 124 -0.65 -5.90 4.83
C ILE A 124 -2.06 -6.25 5.28
N LYS A 125 -2.64 -5.37 6.10
CA LYS A 125 -3.99 -5.53 6.65
C LYS A 125 -5.00 -4.85 5.73
N ASP A 126 -5.95 -5.63 5.21
CA ASP A 126 -7.10 -5.17 4.42
C ASP A 126 -8.36 -5.26 5.26
N PHE A 127 -9.13 -4.19 5.35
CA PHE A 127 -10.39 -4.15 6.09
C PHE A 127 -11.53 -3.56 5.25
N PRO A 128 -12.80 -3.92 5.56
CA PRO A 128 -13.97 -3.35 4.90
C PRO A 128 -14.02 -1.82 5.07
N GLY A 129 -14.31 -1.08 3.99
CA GLY A 129 -14.34 0.39 4.03
C GLY A 129 -15.38 0.96 5.02
N GLU A 130 -16.46 0.22 5.27
CA GLU A 130 -17.49 0.55 6.27
C GLU A 130 -16.98 0.57 7.72
N TYR A 131 -15.81 -0.01 8.01
CA TYR A 131 -15.20 0.03 9.35
C TYR A 131 -14.78 1.43 9.76
N LEU A 132 -14.52 2.33 8.81
CA LEU A 132 -14.28 3.74 9.12
C LEU A 132 -15.42 4.39 9.91
N VAL A 133 -16.65 3.89 9.74
CA VAL A 133 -17.85 4.39 10.43
C VAL A 133 -18.28 3.45 11.55
N SER A 134 -18.31 2.13 11.28
CA SER A 134 -18.87 1.15 12.21
C SER A 134 -17.88 0.71 13.30
N LYS A 135 -16.57 0.80 13.05
CA LYS A 135 -15.51 0.32 13.96
C LYS A 135 -14.28 1.25 13.94
N PRO A 136 -14.45 2.55 14.18
CA PRO A 136 -13.37 3.53 14.04
C PRO A 136 -12.18 3.25 14.96
N ASN A 137 -12.40 2.71 16.16
CA ASN A 137 -11.33 2.38 17.10
C ASN A 137 -10.45 1.22 16.58
N GLU A 138 -11.05 0.16 16.04
CA GLU A 138 -10.28 -0.94 15.42
C GLU A 138 -9.42 -0.42 14.26
N VAL A 139 -9.96 0.48 13.43
CA VAL A 139 -9.20 1.08 12.32
C VAL A 139 -8.05 1.94 12.85
N SER A 140 -8.26 2.70 13.92
CA SER A 140 -7.20 3.48 14.57
C SER A 140 -6.07 2.57 15.06
N GLU A 141 -6.39 1.46 15.71
CA GLU A 141 -5.40 0.46 16.15
C GLU A 141 -4.61 -0.13 14.97
N PHE A 142 -5.29 -0.45 13.85
CA PHE A 142 -4.59 -0.92 12.64
C PHE A 142 -3.62 0.11 12.07
N ILE A 143 -4.01 1.39 12.10
CA ILE A 143 -3.15 2.48 11.68
C ILE A 143 -1.98 2.63 12.66
N ASP A 144 -2.22 2.60 13.96
CA ASP A 144 -1.17 2.75 14.99
C ASP A 144 -0.06 1.72 14.81
N GLU A 145 -0.40 0.47 14.52
CA GLU A 145 0.55 -0.60 14.27
C GLU A 145 1.30 -0.49 12.93
N SER A 146 0.77 0.27 11.96
CA SER A 146 1.30 0.32 10.60
C SER A 146 2.44 1.32 10.44
N HIS A 147 3.34 1.07 9.49
CA HIS A 147 4.37 2.00 9.01
C HIS A 147 3.85 2.86 7.86
N VAL A 148 2.97 2.29 7.04
CA VAL A 148 2.37 2.95 5.88
C VAL A 148 0.85 2.74 5.87
N VAL A 149 0.12 3.81 5.60
CA VAL A 149 -1.33 3.78 5.35
C VAL A 149 -1.55 3.92 3.85
N MET A 150 -2.02 2.86 3.21
CA MET A 150 -2.34 2.83 1.79
C MET A 150 -3.81 3.20 1.58
N ILE A 151 -4.08 4.16 0.72
CA ILE A 151 -5.45 4.59 0.35
C ILE A 151 -5.73 4.09 -1.06
N ALA A 152 -6.52 3.01 -1.17
CA ALA A 152 -6.95 2.46 -2.45
C ALA A 152 -8.03 3.34 -3.08
N ILE A 153 -7.83 3.73 -4.34
CA ILE A 153 -8.72 4.61 -5.09
C ILE A 153 -9.25 3.87 -6.32
N ASP A 154 -10.56 3.84 -6.51
CA ASP A 154 -11.17 3.38 -7.75
C ASP A 154 -11.03 4.48 -8.81
N THR A 155 -10.02 4.34 -9.67
CA THR A 155 -9.58 5.37 -10.62
C THR A 155 -10.67 5.82 -11.60
N PRO A 156 -11.49 4.93 -12.21
CA PRO A 156 -12.61 5.34 -13.04
C PRO A 156 -13.55 6.39 -12.42
N TYR A 157 -13.92 6.21 -11.16
CA TYR A 157 -14.82 7.17 -10.49
C TYR A 157 -14.16 8.52 -10.19
N LEU A 158 -12.84 8.56 -10.06
CA LEU A 158 -12.09 9.80 -9.90
C LEU A 158 -11.91 10.54 -11.23
N MET A 159 -11.67 9.79 -12.32
CA MET A 159 -11.20 10.33 -13.59
C MET A 159 -12.31 10.68 -14.57
N GLU A 160 -13.37 9.89 -14.58
CA GLU A 160 -14.41 9.99 -15.59
C GLU A 160 -15.60 10.85 -15.13
N GLU A 161 -16.35 11.40 -16.07
CA GLU A 161 -17.46 12.33 -15.82
C GLU A 161 -17.08 13.43 -14.80
N ASP A 162 -15.86 14.00 -14.95
CA ASP A 162 -15.28 15.02 -14.07
C ASP A 162 -15.23 14.63 -12.57
N GLY A 163 -15.20 13.34 -12.26
CA GLY A 163 -15.17 12.85 -10.90
C GLY A 163 -16.50 12.94 -10.16
N LYS A 164 -17.61 13.05 -10.90
CA LYS A 164 -18.97 13.20 -10.35
C LYS A 164 -19.32 12.15 -9.29
N TYR A 165 -18.82 10.93 -9.44
CA TYR A 165 -19.11 9.81 -8.54
C TYR A 165 -17.98 9.55 -7.54
N ASN A 166 -16.92 10.36 -7.55
CA ASN A 166 -15.74 10.14 -6.76
C ASN A 166 -16.03 10.13 -5.25
N GLU A 167 -16.81 11.11 -4.77
CA GLU A 167 -17.14 11.17 -3.34
C GLU A 167 -17.98 9.96 -2.90
N GLU A 168 -19.01 9.60 -3.66
CA GLU A 168 -19.88 8.45 -3.36
C GLU A 168 -19.12 7.12 -3.35
N LYS A 169 -18.16 6.94 -4.28
CA LYS A 169 -17.48 5.65 -4.50
C LYS A 169 -16.15 5.53 -3.80
N ASN A 170 -15.38 6.62 -3.67
CA ASN A 170 -14.08 6.62 -3.01
C ASN A 170 -14.12 7.14 -1.56
N ASN A 171 -15.27 7.68 -1.10
CA ASN A 171 -15.47 8.18 0.27
C ASN A 171 -14.37 9.19 0.68
N VAL A 172 -14.05 10.12 -0.22
CA VAL A 172 -12.87 11.02 -0.08
C VAL A 172 -12.92 11.83 1.21
N GLN A 173 -14.09 12.43 1.53
CA GLN A 173 -14.25 13.24 2.75
C GLN A 173 -14.18 12.37 4.00
N LEU A 174 -14.79 11.18 3.98
CA LEU A 174 -14.75 10.26 5.12
C LEU A 174 -13.32 9.83 5.44
N VAL A 175 -12.55 9.38 4.42
CA VAL A 175 -11.14 8.99 4.58
C VAL A 175 -10.29 10.16 5.07
N SER A 176 -10.45 11.34 4.46
CA SER A 176 -9.68 12.54 4.81
C SER A 176 -9.97 13.01 6.24
N SER A 177 -11.24 13.04 6.63
CA SER A 177 -11.66 13.45 7.97
C SER A 177 -11.22 12.44 9.03
N PHE A 178 -11.32 11.14 8.73
CA PHE A 178 -10.86 10.09 9.64
C PHE A 178 -9.37 10.24 9.95
N LEU A 179 -8.52 10.33 8.92
CA LEU A 179 -7.07 10.45 9.11
C LEU A 179 -6.68 11.77 9.80
N ALA A 180 -7.34 12.88 9.47
CA ALA A 180 -7.10 14.16 10.13
C ALA A 180 -7.52 14.16 11.61
N SER A 181 -8.61 13.47 11.97
CA SER A 181 -9.07 13.37 13.37
C SER A 181 -8.21 12.43 14.23
N HIS A 182 -7.46 11.50 13.58
CA HIS A 182 -6.54 10.59 14.26
C HIS A 182 -5.07 10.98 13.98
N SER A 183 -4.77 12.27 14.14
CA SER A 183 -3.46 12.86 13.80
C SER A 183 -2.27 12.17 14.47
N GLU A 184 -2.43 11.76 15.74
CA GLU A 184 -1.37 11.04 16.46
C GLU A 184 -1.13 9.64 15.88
N SER A 185 -2.18 8.95 15.43
CA SER A 185 -2.06 7.63 14.82
C SER A 185 -1.32 7.66 13.48
N VAL A 186 -1.44 8.74 12.69
CA VAL A 186 -0.80 8.89 11.38
C VAL A 186 0.55 9.61 11.41
N LYS A 187 0.93 10.16 12.56
CA LYS A 187 2.23 10.77 12.76
C LYS A 187 3.35 9.76 12.49
N ASP A 188 4.44 10.21 11.88
CA ASP A 188 5.60 9.37 11.53
C ASP A 188 5.24 8.17 10.63
N LYS A 189 4.25 8.35 9.74
CA LYS A 189 3.85 7.35 8.75
C LYS A 189 3.92 7.94 7.35
N LEU A 190 3.91 7.06 6.35
CA LEU A 190 3.68 7.44 4.96
C LEU A 190 2.19 7.23 4.62
N ILE A 191 1.55 8.25 4.11
CA ILE A 191 0.24 8.14 3.45
C ILE A 191 0.49 7.87 1.96
N LEU A 192 0.09 6.70 1.49
CA LEU A 192 0.31 6.28 0.12
C LEU A 192 -1.01 6.14 -0.63
N PHE A 193 -1.28 7.04 -1.56
CA PHE A 193 -2.40 6.89 -2.49
C PHE A 193 -2.07 5.80 -3.51
N VAL A 194 -2.95 4.81 -3.63
CA VAL A 194 -2.81 3.69 -4.55
C VAL A 194 -4.01 3.65 -5.49
N PRO A 195 -3.96 4.40 -6.60
CA PRO A 195 -4.97 4.30 -7.65
C PRO A 195 -4.93 2.92 -8.30
N LEU A 196 -6.08 2.25 -8.33
CA LEU A 196 -6.29 0.94 -8.91
C LEU A 196 -7.03 1.03 -10.24
N LYS A 197 -6.97 -0.01 -11.07
CA LYS A 197 -7.68 -0.06 -12.35
C LYS A 197 -7.24 1.06 -13.31
N CYS A 198 -5.92 1.29 -13.35
CA CYS A 198 -5.34 2.39 -14.12
C CYS A 198 -5.06 2.03 -15.58
N GLU A 199 -5.39 0.82 -16.05
CA GLU A 199 -5.05 0.28 -17.37
C GLU A 199 -5.33 1.28 -18.49
N ARG A 200 -6.57 1.76 -18.62
CA ARG A 200 -6.96 2.73 -19.64
C ARG A 200 -6.14 4.01 -19.59
N TYR A 201 -5.87 4.52 -18.38
CA TYR A 201 -5.19 5.81 -18.20
C TYR A 201 -3.71 5.72 -18.53
N PHE A 202 -3.09 4.55 -18.35
CA PHE A 202 -1.75 4.26 -18.87
C PHE A 202 -1.75 4.24 -20.40
N HIS A 203 -2.71 3.54 -21.03
CA HIS A 203 -2.82 3.45 -22.49
C HIS A 203 -3.07 4.82 -23.13
N ASP A 204 -3.95 5.62 -22.53
CA ASP A 204 -4.32 6.96 -23.00
C ASP A 204 -3.29 8.05 -22.62
N ASN A 205 -2.17 7.68 -21.95
CA ASN A 205 -1.13 8.61 -21.45
C ASN A 205 -1.71 9.72 -20.53
N ARG A 206 -2.71 9.38 -19.70
CA ARG A 206 -3.43 10.30 -18.81
C ARG A 206 -2.94 10.25 -17.34
N MET A 207 -1.78 9.69 -17.09
CA MET A 207 -1.30 9.47 -15.72
C MET A 207 -0.95 10.75 -14.97
N GLU A 208 -0.47 11.78 -15.68
CA GLU A 208 -0.25 13.10 -15.06
C GLU A 208 -1.59 13.77 -14.68
N GLN A 209 -2.61 13.62 -15.53
CA GLN A 209 -3.96 14.07 -15.19
C GLN A 209 -4.51 13.34 -13.96
N LEU A 210 -4.27 12.03 -13.86
CA LEU A 210 -4.67 11.25 -12.68
C LEU A 210 -4.02 11.82 -11.41
N ARG A 211 -2.71 12.09 -11.43
CA ARG A 211 -2.00 12.68 -10.29
C ARG A 211 -2.64 14.02 -9.87
N GLN A 212 -2.89 14.92 -10.82
CA GLN A 212 -3.52 16.22 -10.56
C GLN A 212 -4.94 16.07 -9.99
N LYS A 213 -5.72 15.11 -10.49
CA LYS A 213 -7.06 14.81 -9.96
C LYS A 213 -7.00 14.29 -8.52
N ILE A 214 -6.01 13.46 -8.16
CA ILE A 214 -5.79 13.02 -6.78
C ILE A 214 -5.44 14.22 -5.89
N GLU A 215 -4.48 15.06 -6.31
CA GLU A 215 -4.07 16.23 -5.53
C GLU A 215 -5.24 17.19 -5.28
N SER A 216 -6.12 17.36 -6.27
CA SER A 216 -7.32 18.18 -6.15
C SER A 216 -8.36 17.54 -5.23
N ALA A 217 -8.72 16.28 -5.47
CA ALA A 217 -9.78 15.58 -4.73
C ALA A 217 -9.41 15.40 -3.24
N TYR A 218 -8.16 15.07 -2.94
CA TYR A 218 -7.65 14.87 -1.58
C TYR A 218 -6.90 16.09 -1.03
N SER A 219 -7.18 17.29 -1.54
CA SER A 219 -6.46 18.52 -1.16
C SER A 219 -6.51 18.82 0.33
N GLN A 220 -7.62 18.50 1.03
CA GLN A 220 -7.74 18.66 2.48
C GLN A 220 -6.78 17.73 3.24
N LEU A 221 -6.73 16.45 2.87
CA LEU A 221 -5.83 15.48 3.47
C LEU A 221 -4.35 15.84 3.18
N ILE A 222 -4.05 16.22 1.94
CA ILE A 222 -2.70 16.64 1.55
C ILE A 222 -2.29 17.91 2.31
N GLY A 223 -3.21 18.87 2.48
CA GLY A 223 -3.00 20.07 3.30
C GLY A 223 -2.72 19.74 4.77
N PHE A 224 -3.46 18.79 5.32
CA PHE A 224 -3.21 18.24 6.66
C PHE A 224 -1.81 17.59 6.74
N CYS A 225 -1.45 16.73 5.78
CA CYS A 225 -0.13 16.09 5.72
C CYS A 225 1.00 17.13 5.67
N LYS A 226 0.88 18.17 4.83
CA LYS A 226 1.86 19.28 4.77
C LYS A 226 2.02 19.98 6.11
N LYS A 227 0.90 20.31 6.77
CA LYS A 227 0.90 21.02 8.07
C LYS A 227 1.49 20.17 9.19
N SER A 228 1.24 18.88 9.18
CA SER A 228 1.65 17.93 10.21
C SER A 228 2.98 17.21 9.92
N ASN A 229 3.70 17.62 8.85
CA ASN A 229 4.96 17.00 8.41
C ASN A 229 4.86 15.49 8.18
N ILE A 230 3.72 15.03 7.61
CA ILE A 230 3.46 13.63 7.29
C ILE A 230 3.79 13.42 5.81
N ALA A 231 4.61 12.41 5.50
CA ALA A 231 4.96 12.09 4.12
C ALA A 231 3.72 11.58 3.34
N CYS A 232 3.63 12.00 2.08
CA CYS A 232 2.53 11.61 1.22
C CYS A 232 3.01 11.36 -0.22
N ALA A 233 2.59 10.24 -0.82
CA ALA A 233 2.99 9.83 -2.16
C ALA A 233 1.85 9.18 -2.95
N VAL A 234 2.04 9.02 -4.27
CA VAL A 234 1.11 8.37 -5.20
C VAL A 234 1.81 7.22 -5.92
N ALA A 235 1.16 6.07 -5.96
CA ALA A 235 1.65 4.86 -6.64
C ALA A 235 0.52 4.18 -7.44
N PRO A 236 0.24 4.62 -8.69
CA PRO A 236 -0.79 4.03 -9.52
C PRO A 236 -0.38 2.66 -10.07
N ILE A 237 -1.36 1.77 -10.25
CA ILE A 237 -1.12 0.39 -10.69
C ILE A 237 -2.12 -0.08 -11.74
N GLN A 238 -1.72 -1.08 -12.53
CA GLN A 238 -2.59 -1.87 -13.40
C GLN A 238 -2.83 -3.24 -12.75
N THR A 239 -4.07 -3.46 -12.30
CA THR A 239 -4.40 -4.66 -11.50
C THR A 239 -4.51 -5.93 -12.33
N LEU A 240 -4.99 -5.83 -13.56
CA LEU A 240 -5.25 -6.96 -14.47
C LEU A 240 -4.42 -6.91 -15.76
N GLY A 241 -4.06 -5.73 -16.24
CA GLY A 241 -3.32 -5.50 -17.48
C GLY A 241 -4.17 -5.60 -18.73
N GLY A 242 -4.74 -6.77 -19.02
CA GLY A 242 -5.51 -7.05 -20.23
C GLY A 242 -6.99 -6.63 -20.19
N VAL A 243 -7.42 -5.84 -19.19
CA VAL A 243 -8.80 -5.33 -19.05
C VAL A 243 -8.75 -3.84 -18.77
N GLU A 244 -9.56 -3.07 -19.48
CA GLU A 244 -9.63 -1.62 -19.28
C GLU A 244 -11.06 -1.14 -19.03
N PHE A 245 -11.20 0.03 -18.43
CA PHE A 245 -12.50 0.69 -18.23
C PHE A 245 -13.13 1.09 -19.57
N ASP A 246 -14.42 0.75 -19.74
CA ASP A 246 -15.20 0.99 -20.98
C ASP A 246 -16.30 2.03 -20.80
N GLY A 247 -16.67 2.37 -19.57
CA GLY A 247 -17.73 3.32 -19.27
C GLY A 247 -18.47 2.99 -17.99
N PHE A 248 -19.51 3.78 -17.70
CA PHE A 248 -20.42 3.50 -16.60
C PHE A 248 -21.77 2.99 -17.11
N GLU A 249 -22.33 2.01 -16.41
CA GLU A 249 -23.70 1.56 -16.62
C GLU A 249 -24.57 1.78 -15.38
N ASN A 250 -25.88 1.83 -15.58
CA ASN A 250 -26.83 1.94 -14.49
C ASN A 250 -27.11 0.54 -13.90
N ASN A 251 -26.88 0.40 -12.61
CA ASN A 251 -27.35 -0.78 -11.88
C ASN A 251 -28.61 -0.40 -11.08
N ILE A 252 -29.72 -1.09 -11.36
CA ILE A 252 -30.99 -0.90 -10.65
C ILE A 252 -30.88 -1.66 -9.33
N GLN A 253 -30.93 -0.95 -8.23
CA GLN A 253 -30.93 -1.55 -6.89
C GLN A 253 -32.33 -2.04 -6.53
N ASN A 254 -32.44 -3.11 -5.72
CA ASN A 254 -33.69 -3.75 -5.32
C ASN A 254 -34.71 -2.83 -4.61
N TYR A 255 -34.31 -1.62 -4.23
CA TYR A 255 -35.17 -0.60 -3.56
C TYR A 255 -35.39 0.64 -4.40
N GLY A 256 -35.29 0.54 -5.74
CA GLY A 256 -35.65 1.64 -6.66
C GLY A 256 -34.58 2.73 -6.83
N GLY A 257 -33.41 2.60 -6.24
CA GLY A 257 -32.25 3.47 -6.50
C GLY A 257 -31.46 3.00 -7.72
N THR A 258 -30.87 3.94 -8.48
CA THR A 258 -29.89 3.65 -9.52
C THR A 258 -28.50 4.03 -9.02
N SER A 259 -27.54 3.10 -9.08
CA SER A 259 -26.12 3.39 -8.84
C SER A 259 -25.33 3.20 -10.13
N LYS A 260 -24.27 3.98 -10.28
CA LYS A 260 -23.32 3.78 -11.38
C LYS A 260 -22.34 2.67 -11.05
N VAL A 261 -22.14 1.77 -12.01
CA VAL A 261 -21.17 0.67 -11.92
C VAL A 261 -20.21 0.77 -13.10
N SER A 262 -18.93 0.57 -12.84
CA SER A 262 -17.90 0.56 -13.89
C SER A 262 -18.06 -0.67 -14.76
N LYS A 263 -18.13 -0.46 -16.06
CA LYS A 263 -18.09 -1.49 -17.10
C LYS A 263 -16.65 -1.59 -17.63
N TYR A 264 -16.25 -2.80 -17.97
CA TYR A 264 -14.90 -3.10 -18.47
C TYR A 264 -14.99 -3.86 -19.78
N ARG A 265 -13.92 -3.77 -20.57
CA ARG A 265 -13.72 -4.56 -21.79
C ARG A 265 -12.32 -5.16 -21.78
N PHE A 266 -12.13 -6.22 -22.57
CA PHE A 266 -10.81 -6.73 -22.85
C PHE A 266 -10.03 -5.78 -23.75
N TYR A 267 -8.71 -5.70 -23.52
CA TYR A 267 -7.81 -4.83 -24.26
C TYR A 267 -6.76 -5.62 -25.03
N GLY A 268 -6.57 -5.25 -26.33
CA GLY A 268 -5.62 -5.88 -27.23
C GLY A 268 -6.18 -7.13 -27.93
N ASP A 269 -5.42 -7.64 -28.89
CA ASP A 269 -5.81 -8.80 -29.71
C ASP A 269 -5.74 -10.12 -28.94
N HIS A 270 -4.86 -10.19 -27.95
CA HIS A 270 -4.65 -11.33 -27.09
C HIS A 270 -4.63 -10.88 -25.62
N PRO A 271 -5.81 -10.56 -25.02
CA PRO A 271 -5.86 -10.12 -23.65
C PRO A 271 -5.41 -11.24 -22.70
N GLU A 272 -4.51 -10.89 -21.79
CA GLU A 272 -3.94 -11.81 -20.80
C GLU A 272 -3.88 -11.16 -19.41
N TYR A 273 -3.84 -11.99 -18.37
CA TYR A 273 -3.57 -11.52 -17.03
C TYR A 273 -2.10 -11.11 -16.91
N LYS A 274 -1.87 -9.82 -16.94
CA LYS A 274 -0.54 -9.22 -16.88
C LYS A 274 -0.57 -7.95 -16.01
N PRO A 275 -0.70 -8.11 -14.68
CA PRO A 275 -0.65 -6.96 -13.77
C PRO A 275 0.68 -6.23 -13.93
N LEU A 276 0.66 -4.90 -13.89
CA LEU A 276 1.85 -4.07 -14.04
C LEU A 276 1.94 -3.06 -12.90
N PHE A 277 3.16 -2.82 -12.43
CA PHE A 277 3.48 -1.84 -11.40
C PHE A 277 2.90 -2.16 -10.01
N CYS A 278 2.35 -3.35 -9.80
CA CYS A 278 1.75 -3.75 -8.53
C CYS A 278 2.79 -3.85 -7.38
N VAL A 279 4.06 -4.02 -7.71
CA VAL A 279 5.17 -4.00 -6.74
C VAL A 279 5.48 -2.59 -6.21
N GLN A 280 5.11 -1.53 -6.92
CA GLN A 280 5.50 -0.17 -6.56
C GLN A 280 5.03 0.26 -5.16
N PRO A 281 3.78 -0.02 -4.71
CA PRO A 281 3.38 0.26 -3.33
C PRO A 281 4.28 -0.43 -2.29
N LEU A 282 4.76 -1.64 -2.58
CA LEU A 282 5.71 -2.34 -1.71
C LEU A 282 7.08 -1.64 -1.69
N TYR A 283 7.57 -1.16 -2.82
CA TYR A 283 8.81 -0.37 -2.85
C TYR A 283 8.70 0.91 -2.02
N PHE A 284 7.57 1.61 -2.08
CA PHE A 284 7.33 2.78 -1.22
C PHE A 284 7.33 2.40 0.26
N LEU A 285 6.66 1.31 0.64
CA LEU A 285 6.64 0.79 2.01
C LEU A 285 8.06 0.49 2.51
N LEU A 286 8.80 -0.34 1.76
CA LEU A 286 10.15 -0.77 2.13
C LEU A 286 11.12 0.41 2.21
N THR A 287 11.06 1.32 1.23
CA THR A 287 11.90 2.54 1.22
C THR A 287 11.59 3.44 2.39
N TYR A 288 10.31 3.62 2.72
CA TYR A 288 9.92 4.42 3.88
C TYR A 288 10.49 3.84 5.17
N VAL A 289 10.36 2.52 5.37
CA VAL A 289 10.86 1.83 6.55
C VAL A 289 12.39 1.89 6.63
N ALA A 290 13.10 1.70 5.51
CA ALA A 290 14.56 1.80 5.47
C ALA A 290 15.06 3.22 5.80
N ASN A 291 14.37 4.26 5.28
CA ASN A 291 14.70 5.64 5.60
C ASN A 291 14.38 5.97 7.07
N TYR A 292 13.29 5.41 7.62
CA TYR A 292 12.95 5.60 9.02
C TYR A 292 13.98 4.93 9.93
N TYR A 293 14.43 3.72 9.58
CA TYR A 293 15.51 3.01 10.26
C TYR A 293 16.77 3.88 10.32
N GLU A 294 17.25 4.37 9.18
CA GLU A 294 18.41 5.26 9.12
C GLU A 294 18.23 6.56 9.91
N TRP A 295 17.02 7.13 9.85
CA TRP A 295 16.72 8.35 10.60
C TRP A 295 16.83 8.10 12.12
N ILE A 296 16.32 6.97 12.63
CA ILE A 296 16.43 6.59 14.04
C ILE A 296 17.88 6.40 14.45
N GLU A 297 18.66 5.66 13.66
CA GLU A 297 20.08 5.40 13.92
C GLU A 297 20.90 6.70 14.11
N ASN A 298 20.49 7.75 13.39
CA ASN A 298 21.13 9.06 13.47
C ASN A 298 20.60 9.95 14.63
N GLN A 299 19.57 9.51 15.39
CA GLN A 299 19.07 10.26 16.52
C GLN A 299 19.87 10.00 17.80
N PRO A 300 19.96 11.00 18.71
CA PRO A 300 20.49 10.76 20.05
C PRO A 300 19.68 9.64 20.76
N LYS A 301 20.39 8.72 21.40
CA LYS A 301 19.75 7.57 22.10
C LYS A 301 18.71 7.97 23.15
N SER A 302 18.78 9.19 23.68
CA SER A 302 17.78 9.75 24.58
C SER A 302 16.39 9.95 23.93
N LEU A 303 16.32 10.00 22.61
CA LEU A 303 15.05 10.13 21.87
C LEU A 303 14.43 8.79 21.51
N TRP A 304 15.13 7.69 21.69
CA TRP A 304 14.65 6.33 21.34
C TRP A 304 13.45 5.90 22.18
N GLU A 305 13.30 6.47 23.40
CA GLU A 305 12.12 6.23 24.25
C GLU A 305 10.80 6.72 23.60
N ASN A 306 10.89 7.63 22.63
CA ASN A 306 9.75 8.17 21.90
C ASN A 306 9.47 7.44 20.58
N ILE A 307 10.27 6.40 20.25
CA ILE A 307 10.07 5.62 19.03
C ILE A 307 8.84 4.75 19.19
N ARG A 308 7.96 4.75 18.18
CA ARG A 308 6.78 3.90 18.19
C ARG A 308 7.18 2.43 18.31
N SER A 309 6.43 1.67 19.07
CA SER A 309 6.65 0.22 19.30
C SER A 309 6.72 -0.57 17.99
N SER A 310 5.98 -0.15 16.95
CA SER A 310 6.02 -0.76 15.62
C SER A 310 7.38 -0.71 14.93
N PHE A 311 8.26 0.21 15.34
CA PHE A 311 9.62 0.34 14.79
C PHE A 311 10.70 -0.30 15.67
N VAL A 312 10.42 -0.59 16.93
CA VAL A 312 11.42 -1.12 17.88
C VAL A 312 11.98 -2.46 17.41
N SER A 313 11.14 -3.32 16.84
CA SER A 313 11.56 -4.62 16.32
C SER A 313 12.52 -4.54 15.12
N LEU A 314 12.52 -3.39 14.42
CA LEU A 314 13.40 -3.15 13.27
C LEU A 314 14.80 -2.70 13.65
N LEU A 315 15.01 -2.26 14.91
CA LEU A 315 16.31 -1.74 15.42
C LEU A 315 17.35 -2.83 15.69
N LYS A 316 17.20 -4.02 15.14
CA LYS A 316 18.22 -5.07 15.16
C LYS A 316 19.23 -4.88 14.04
N ASP A 317 20.38 -5.56 14.16
CA ASP A 317 21.49 -5.64 13.20
C ASP A 317 21.01 -6.08 11.78
N ASN A 318 20.20 -5.25 11.15
CA ASN A 318 19.61 -5.47 9.82
C ASN A 318 20.22 -4.51 8.76
N ASP A 319 21.37 -3.90 9.04
CA ASP A 319 22.00 -2.91 8.17
C ASP A 319 22.19 -3.40 6.73
N GLU A 320 22.69 -4.64 6.56
CA GLU A 320 22.87 -5.24 5.23
C GLU A 320 21.53 -5.36 4.48
N PHE A 321 20.45 -5.72 5.18
CA PHE A 321 19.12 -5.85 4.60
C PHE A 321 18.55 -4.49 4.19
N PHE A 322 18.63 -3.49 5.07
CA PHE A 322 18.12 -2.15 4.75
C PHE A 322 18.94 -1.44 3.69
N PHE A 323 20.23 -1.74 3.59
CA PHE A 323 21.06 -1.28 2.48
C PHE A 323 20.55 -1.83 1.14
N GLU A 324 20.29 -3.14 1.02
CA GLU A 324 19.71 -3.75 -0.19
C GLU A 324 18.31 -3.15 -0.52
N ILE A 325 17.49 -2.90 0.50
CA ILE A 325 16.18 -2.25 0.30
C ILE A 325 16.35 -0.83 -0.26
N LYS A 326 17.35 -0.08 0.19
CA LYS A 326 17.64 1.24 -0.36
C LYS A 326 18.05 1.19 -1.83
N GLU A 327 18.88 0.22 -2.21
CA GLU A 327 19.22 0.00 -3.61
C GLU A 327 17.98 -0.31 -4.45
N MET A 328 17.03 -1.10 -3.91
CA MET A 328 15.73 -1.36 -4.57
C MET A 328 14.89 -0.09 -4.73
N SER A 329 15.05 0.92 -3.86
CA SER A 329 14.31 2.18 -3.96
C SER A 329 14.61 2.94 -5.26
N ALA A 330 15.75 2.67 -5.90
CA ALA A 330 16.08 3.21 -7.22
C ALA A 330 15.09 2.76 -8.32
N ASN A 331 14.35 1.68 -8.07
CA ASN A 331 13.34 1.15 -8.99
C ASN A 331 11.96 1.83 -8.84
N ILE A 332 11.79 2.74 -7.87
CA ILE A 332 10.57 3.55 -7.79
C ILE A 332 10.50 4.50 -8.99
N LEU A 333 9.37 4.47 -9.69
CA LEU A 333 9.16 5.21 -10.95
C LEU A 333 8.85 6.70 -10.72
N LEU A 334 9.54 7.37 -9.78
CA LEU A 334 9.28 8.76 -9.45
C LEU A 334 9.43 9.70 -10.65
N GLY A 335 8.49 10.64 -10.76
CA GLY A 335 8.44 11.61 -11.87
C GLY A 335 7.97 11.02 -13.19
N ARG A 336 7.57 9.74 -13.23
CA ARG A 336 7.07 9.07 -14.43
C ARG A 336 5.72 8.43 -14.16
N MET A 337 4.87 8.31 -15.15
CA MET A 337 3.62 7.55 -15.10
C MET A 337 2.72 7.88 -13.89
N GLY A 338 2.72 9.13 -13.42
CA GLY A 338 1.91 9.57 -12.27
C GLY A 338 2.49 9.25 -10.89
N TYR A 339 3.66 8.61 -10.80
CA TYR A 339 4.33 8.38 -9.51
C TYR A 339 4.95 9.67 -8.99
N ALA A 340 4.60 10.04 -7.78
CA ALA A 340 5.11 11.25 -7.16
C ALA A 340 5.17 11.16 -5.63
N VAL A 341 6.14 11.84 -5.04
CA VAL A 341 6.07 12.25 -3.65
C VAL A 341 5.44 13.64 -3.64
N ILE A 342 4.27 13.75 -3.01
CA ILE A 342 3.50 15.00 -2.93
C ILE A 342 3.94 15.82 -1.72
N VAL A 343 4.24 15.14 -0.61
CA VAL A 343 4.73 15.73 0.63
C VAL A 343 5.96 14.98 1.08
N ASN A 344 7.11 15.66 1.05
CA ASN A 344 8.33 15.18 1.67
C ASN A 344 8.36 15.56 3.16
N ASN A 345 9.04 14.75 3.98
CA ASN A 345 9.35 15.10 5.36
C ASN A 345 10.80 14.74 5.69
N THR A 346 11.18 14.82 6.96
CA THR A 346 12.56 14.50 7.41
C THR A 346 12.94 13.04 7.23
N ILE A 347 11.96 12.14 7.24
CA ILE A 347 12.14 10.69 7.11
C ILE A 347 12.11 10.30 5.63
N PHE A 348 11.15 10.83 4.89
CA PHE A 348 10.90 10.47 3.50
C PHE A 348 11.12 11.68 2.60
N ASN A 349 12.37 11.88 2.23
CA ASN A 349 12.79 12.98 1.36
C ASN A 349 13.40 12.42 0.07
N ILE A 350 12.54 11.87 -0.79
CA ILE A 350 12.94 11.37 -2.10
C ILE A 350 12.66 12.48 -3.13
N LYS A 351 13.70 12.91 -3.84
CA LYS A 351 13.54 13.86 -4.93
C LYS A 351 12.89 13.17 -6.13
N ASN A 352 11.84 13.78 -6.68
CA ASN A 352 11.30 13.36 -7.96
C ASN A 352 12.43 13.43 -9.00
N ARG A 353 12.74 12.32 -9.64
CA ARG A 353 13.70 12.32 -10.77
C ARG A 353 12.95 12.86 -11.99
N ILE A 354 13.25 14.09 -12.37
CA ILE A 354 12.73 14.73 -13.58
C ILE A 354 13.52 14.21 -14.79
#